data_89c9342ee01c1eaabf899a6b9be15797
#
_entry.id   89c9342ee01c1eaabf899a6b9be15797
#
_cell.length_a   1.000
_cell.length_b   1.000
_cell.length_c   1.000
_cell.angle_alpha   90.00
_cell.angle_beta   90.00
_cell.angle_gamma   90.00
#
_symmetry.space_group_name_H-M   'P 1'
#
loop_
_entity.id
_entity.type
_entity.pdbx_description
1 polymer ?
#
loop_
_entity_poly.entity_id
_entity_poly.type
_entity_poly.pdbx_seq_one_letter_code
_entity_poly.pdbx_strand_id
1 'polypeptide(L)'
;FATAISLTCSLSVTAQQAPIVRLPGQGQRLDLAVGEVIIKSSSKDTQGSISQIMLFEKPGYSTTLQSNSRTDISILVLEGVLTMRIRDQVVTYPANSFVHIPKGTPHAHANLTNKPVRLFLTFTPGGYEQFYVERANATKTTKPGTPAYAQAMQALTAKYGITNIDLSPFKNLQRNIAPSPARK
;
A
#
# COMPACT_ATOMS: atom_id res chain seq x y z
N PHE A 1 42.68 40.66 -32.62
CA PHE A 1 42.60 39.79 -31.47
C PHE A 1 41.36 38.94 -31.58
N ALA A 2 41.52 37.63 -31.85
CA ALA A 2 40.39 36.69 -31.90
C ALA A 2 40.39 35.92 -30.55
N THR A 3 39.33 36.10 -29.76
CA THR A 3 39.13 35.38 -28.49
C THR A 3 38.45 34.06 -28.79
N ALA A 4 39.16 32.95 -28.62
CA ALA A 4 38.57 31.61 -28.75
C ALA A 4 37.79 31.29 -27.48
N ILE A 5 36.48 31.12 -27.61
CA ILE A 5 35.60 30.62 -26.54
C ILE A 5 35.66 29.08 -26.56
N SER A 6 36.33 28.50 -25.58
CA SER A 6 36.36 27.04 -25.38
C SER A 6 35.07 26.59 -24.68
N LEU A 7 34.22 25.90 -25.38
CA LEU A 7 32.99 25.32 -24.84
C LEU A 7 33.31 23.92 -24.26
N THR A 8 33.51 23.82 -22.94
CA THR A 8 33.70 22.55 -22.25
C THR A 8 32.32 21.90 -22.02
N CYS A 9 32.00 20.89 -22.83
CA CYS A 9 30.82 20.05 -22.62
C CYS A 9 31.12 19.04 -21.49
N SER A 10 30.60 19.28 -20.30
CA SER A 10 30.70 18.33 -19.18
C SER A 10 29.68 17.22 -19.40
N LEU A 11 30.10 16.03 -19.83
CA LEU A 11 29.31 14.83 -19.86
C LEU A 11 29.05 14.35 -18.41
N SER A 12 27.84 14.61 -17.88
CA SER A 12 27.41 14.04 -16.63
C SER A 12 27.14 12.55 -16.84
N VAL A 13 28.07 11.68 -16.46
CA VAL A 13 27.85 10.24 -16.37
C VAL A 13 26.89 10.02 -15.19
N THR A 14 25.61 9.81 -15.47
CA THR A 14 24.69 9.33 -14.46
C THR A 14 25.10 7.91 -14.07
N ALA A 15 25.54 7.72 -12.82
CA ALA A 15 25.90 6.41 -12.31
C ALA A 15 24.67 5.49 -12.44
N GLN A 16 24.86 4.37 -13.15
CA GLN A 16 23.81 3.36 -13.31
C GLN A 16 23.46 2.80 -11.94
N GLN A 17 22.16 2.78 -11.61
CA GLN A 17 21.67 2.25 -10.34
C GLN A 17 21.93 0.73 -10.29
N ALA A 18 22.46 0.26 -9.16
CA ALA A 18 22.70 -1.17 -8.96
C ALA A 18 21.39 -1.96 -8.86
N PRO A 19 21.35 -3.18 -9.39
CA PRO A 19 20.19 -4.04 -9.23
C PRO A 19 19.86 -4.32 -7.76
N ILE A 20 18.58 -4.40 -7.42
CA ILE A 20 18.10 -4.76 -6.10
C ILE A 20 17.63 -6.20 -6.13
N VAL A 21 18.18 -7.03 -5.25
CA VAL A 21 17.74 -8.42 -5.07
C VAL A 21 17.21 -8.59 -3.65
N ARG A 22 15.98 -9.08 -3.52
CA ARG A 22 15.33 -9.41 -2.24
C ARG A 22 14.81 -10.85 -2.31
N LEU A 23 15.47 -11.74 -1.61
CA LEU A 23 15.05 -13.15 -1.48
C LEU A 23 13.73 -13.25 -0.68
N PRO A 24 13.07 -14.43 -0.66
CA PRO A 24 11.88 -14.65 0.16
C PRO A 24 12.08 -14.17 1.60
N GLY A 25 11.11 -13.44 2.15
CA GLY A 25 11.18 -12.86 3.51
C GLY A 25 12.06 -11.62 3.67
N GLN A 26 12.94 -11.29 2.72
CA GLN A 26 13.80 -10.11 2.80
C GLN A 26 13.04 -8.82 2.44
N GLY A 27 13.46 -7.71 3.05
CA GLY A 27 12.90 -6.37 2.93
C GLY A 27 12.64 -5.75 4.31
N GLN A 28 12.23 -4.49 4.32
CA GLN A 28 11.83 -3.82 5.57
C GLN A 28 10.44 -4.33 5.99
N ARG A 29 10.38 -4.97 7.16
CA ARG A 29 9.17 -5.55 7.72
C ARG A 29 8.48 -4.57 8.66
N LEU A 30 7.16 -4.44 8.52
CA LEU A 30 6.30 -3.56 9.31
C LEU A 30 5.09 -4.35 9.78
N ASP A 31 4.90 -4.44 11.09
CA ASP A 31 3.71 -5.06 11.67
C ASP A 31 2.53 -4.10 11.62
N LEU A 32 1.38 -4.61 11.20
CA LEU A 32 0.08 -3.96 11.27
C LEU A 32 -0.81 -4.72 12.26
N ALA A 33 -1.82 -4.07 12.84
CA ALA A 33 -2.70 -4.70 13.82
C ALA A 33 -3.32 -6.03 13.31
N VAL A 34 -3.71 -6.08 12.04
CA VAL A 34 -4.34 -7.24 11.39
C VAL A 34 -3.60 -7.68 10.13
N GLY A 35 -2.29 -7.52 10.09
CA GLY A 35 -1.49 -7.88 8.92
C GLY A 35 -0.02 -7.53 9.06
N GLU A 36 0.70 -7.62 7.95
CA GLU A 36 2.12 -7.31 7.85
C GLU A 36 2.44 -6.74 6.46
N VAL A 37 3.34 -5.78 6.42
CA VAL A 37 3.93 -5.26 5.17
C VAL A 37 5.41 -5.59 5.13
N ILE A 38 5.90 -6.03 3.96
CA ILE A 38 7.33 -6.13 3.67
C ILE A 38 7.64 -5.24 2.47
N ILE A 39 8.40 -4.17 2.67
CA ILE A 39 8.83 -3.30 1.58
C ILE A 39 9.92 -4.02 0.80
N LYS A 40 9.65 -4.32 -0.48
CA LYS A 40 10.57 -5.00 -1.39
C LYS A 40 11.45 -4.03 -2.15
N SER A 41 10.89 -2.88 -2.51
CA SER A 41 11.58 -1.80 -3.21
C SER A 41 11.00 -0.48 -2.73
N SER A 42 11.82 0.41 -2.24
CA SER A 42 11.44 1.76 -1.83
C SER A 42 11.60 2.75 -2.99
N SER A 43 11.02 3.93 -2.87
CA SER A 43 11.26 5.04 -3.80
C SER A 43 12.73 5.43 -3.90
N LYS A 44 13.49 5.29 -2.81
CA LYS A 44 14.94 5.53 -2.81
C LYS A 44 15.68 4.54 -3.71
N ASP A 45 15.25 3.29 -3.69
CA ASP A 45 15.84 2.21 -4.48
C ASP A 45 15.58 2.37 -5.99
N THR A 46 14.59 3.15 -6.39
CA THR A 46 14.12 3.28 -7.78
C THR A 46 14.17 4.73 -8.30
N GLN A 47 14.84 5.63 -7.57
CA GLN A 47 14.88 7.07 -7.89
C GLN A 47 13.48 7.68 -8.05
N GLY A 48 12.52 7.23 -7.23
CA GLY A 48 11.15 7.72 -7.23
C GLY A 48 10.22 7.11 -8.28
N SER A 49 10.71 6.25 -9.17
CA SER A 49 9.89 5.70 -10.25
C SER A 49 8.74 4.82 -9.75
N ILE A 50 9.06 3.87 -8.87
CA ILE A 50 8.09 2.96 -8.26
C ILE A 50 8.47 2.66 -6.81
N SER A 51 7.52 2.12 -6.05
CA SER A 51 7.81 1.35 -4.85
C SER A 51 6.93 0.10 -4.79
N GLN A 52 7.41 -0.93 -4.11
CA GLN A 52 6.78 -2.25 -4.13
C GLN A 52 6.77 -2.88 -2.75
N ILE A 53 5.63 -3.44 -2.37
CA ILE A 53 5.44 -4.11 -1.09
C ILE A 53 4.77 -5.47 -1.27
N MET A 54 5.05 -6.37 -0.33
CA MET A 54 4.21 -7.51 -0.02
C MET A 54 3.29 -7.11 1.13
N LEU A 55 2.00 -7.35 0.98
CA LEU A 55 1.01 -7.15 2.05
C LEU A 55 0.39 -8.49 2.41
N PHE A 56 0.42 -8.81 3.70
CA PHE A 56 -0.21 -9.99 4.29
C PHE A 56 -1.40 -9.54 5.10
N GLU A 57 -2.59 -9.94 4.68
CA GLU A 57 -3.84 -9.62 5.35
C GLU A 57 -4.34 -10.82 6.13
N LYS A 58 -4.43 -10.67 7.45
CA LYS A 58 -5.12 -11.64 8.30
C LYS A 58 -6.64 -11.55 8.09
N PRO A 59 -7.42 -12.57 8.44
CA PRO A 59 -8.88 -12.47 8.49
C PRO A 59 -9.34 -11.24 9.26
N GLY A 60 -10.27 -10.47 8.68
CA GLY A 60 -10.78 -9.22 9.25
C GLY A 60 -9.96 -7.96 8.91
N TYR A 61 -8.87 -8.07 8.14
CA TYR A 61 -8.22 -6.88 7.59
C TYR A 61 -9.17 -6.09 6.70
N SER A 62 -9.18 -4.77 6.84
CA SER A 62 -9.99 -3.89 6.00
C SER A 62 -9.34 -2.50 5.94
N THR A 63 -9.38 -1.88 4.76
CA THR A 63 -9.08 -0.48 4.58
C THR A 63 -10.35 0.36 4.58
N THR A 64 -10.23 1.66 4.76
CA THR A 64 -11.29 2.63 4.47
C THR A 64 -11.55 2.69 2.96
N LEU A 65 -12.75 3.08 2.53
CA LEU A 65 -12.97 3.54 1.16
C LEU A 65 -12.30 4.91 1.03
N GLN A 66 -11.34 4.98 0.17
CA GLN A 66 -10.49 6.17 0.00
C GLN A 66 -10.12 6.38 -1.47
N SER A 67 -9.72 7.58 -1.80
CA SER A 67 -9.02 7.88 -3.06
C SER A 67 -7.62 8.41 -2.76
N ASN A 68 -6.66 8.09 -3.62
CA ASN A 68 -5.30 8.64 -3.57
C ASN A 68 -5.10 9.55 -4.78
N SER A 69 -4.82 10.83 -4.55
CA SER A 69 -4.68 11.83 -5.61
C SER A 69 -3.30 11.81 -6.30
N ARG A 70 -2.32 11.07 -5.76
CA ARG A 70 -0.93 11.18 -6.18
C ARG A 70 -0.35 9.89 -6.77
N THR A 71 -0.96 8.74 -6.48
CA THR A 71 -0.34 7.43 -6.72
C THR A 71 -1.33 6.49 -7.39
N ASP A 72 -0.91 5.88 -8.49
CA ASP A 72 -1.56 4.72 -9.06
C ASP A 72 -1.15 3.47 -8.27
N ILE A 73 -2.07 2.54 -8.08
CA ILE A 73 -1.84 1.31 -7.32
C ILE A 73 -2.13 0.11 -8.21
N SER A 74 -1.15 -0.77 -8.39
CA SER A 74 -1.36 -2.07 -9.01
C SER A 74 -1.27 -3.17 -7.96
N ILE A 75 -2.22 -4.10 -7.95
CA ILE A 75 -2.35 -5.19 -6.99
C ILE A 75 -2.35 -6.51 -7.74
N LEU A 76 -1.43 -7.39 -7.40
CA LEU A 76 -1.45 -8.80 -7.79
C LEU A 76 -1.82 -9.63 -6.56
N VAL A 77 -2.91 -10.39 -6.64
CA VAL A 77 -3.30 -11.34 -5.59
C VAL A 77 -2.44 -12.59 -5.73
N LEU A 78 -1.55 -12.84 -4.77
CA LEU A 78 -0.64 -13.99 -4.80
C LEU A 78 -1.27 -15.22 -4.15
N GLU A 79 -2.10 -15.02 -3.11
CA GLU A 79 -2.71 -16.10 -2.35
C GLU A 79 -4.02 -15.64 -1.71
N GLY A 80 -4.99 -16.55 -1.61
CA GLY A 80 -6.29 -16.29 -1.01
C GLY A 80 -7.29 -15.61 -1.95
N VAL A 81 -8.28 -14.93 -1.38
CA VAL A 81 -9.33 -14.21 -2.10
C VAL A 81 -9.46 -12.81 -1.51
N LEU A 82 -9.14 -11.81 -2.32
CA LEU A 82 -9.25 -10.41 -1.96
C LEU A 82 -10.67 -9.90 -2.28
N THR A 83 -11.33 -9.24 -1.33
CA THR A 83 -12.55 -8.47 -1.60
C THR A 83 -12.18 -7.02 -1.82
N MET A 84 -12.63 -6.42 -2.91
CA MET A 84 -12.43 -4.99 -3.17
C MET A 84 -13.75 -4.29 -3.43
N ARG A 85 -13.85 -3.05 -2.94
CA ARG A 85 -14.82 -2.06 -3.40
C ARG A 85 -14.09 -1.06 -4.28
N ILE A 86 -14.51 -0.94 -5.54
CA ILE A 86 -14.00 0.05 -6.49
C ILE A 86 -15.20 0.87 -6.94
N ARG A 87 -15.22 2.16 -6.56
CA ARG A 87 -16.40 3.02 -6.66
C ARG A 87 -17.60 2.39 -5.93
N ASP A 88 -18.66 2.03 -6.65
CA ASP A 88 -19.88 1.45 -6.07
C ASP A 88 -19.94 -0.08 -6.19
N GLN A 89 -18.96 -0.70 -6.85
CA GLN A 89 -18.95 -2.14 -7.08
C GLN A 89 -18.08 -2.85 -6.04
N VAL A 90 -18.60 -3.96 -5.52
CA VAL A 90 -17.87 -4.87 -4.65
C VAL A 90 -17.67 -6.19 -5.38
N VAL A 91 -16.41 -6.59 -5.54
CA VAL A 91 -16.01 -7.79 -6.29
C VAL A 91 -14.94 -8.55 -5.51
N THR A 92 -14.94 -9.87 -5.64
CA THR A 92 -13.89 -10.74 -5.10
C THR A 92 -12.90 -11.15 -6.19
N TYR A 93 -11.63 -11.16 -5.84
CA TYR A 93 -10.53 -11.47 -6.73
C TYR A 93 -9.72 -12.65 -6.17
N PRO A 94 -9.75 -13.83 -6.79
CA PRO A 94 -8.94 -14.98 -6.36
C PRO A 94 -7.45 -14.77 -6.69
N ALA A 95 -6.61 -15.68 -6.20
CA ALA A 95 -5.18 -15.71 -6.53
C ALA A 95 -4.95 -15.64 -8.06
N ASN A 96 -3.86 -14.97 -8.46
CA ASN A 96 -3.49 -14.62 -9.83
C ASN A 96 -4.35 -13.52 -10.48
N SER A 97 -5.29 -12.91 -9.77
CA SER A 97 -5.99 -11.72 -10.25
C SER A 97 -5.07 -10.50 -10.18
N PHE A 98 -5.15 -9.65 -11.21
CA PHE A 98 -4.47 -8.36 -11.27
C PHE A 98 -5.49 -7.23 -11.32
N VAL A 99 -5.27 -6.19 -10.50
CA VAL A 99 -6.11 -4.99 -10.46
C VAL A 99 -5.23 -3.76 -10.54
N HIS A 100 -5.53 -2.85 -11.47
CA HIS A 100 -4.89 -1.54 -11.55
C HIS A 100 -5.90 -0.45 -11.17
N ILE A 101 -5.51 0.40 -10.23
CA ILE A 101 -6.33 1.47 -9.68
C ILE A 101 -5.64 2.81 -9.99
N PRO A 102 -6.12 3.55 -10.97
CA PRO A 102 -5.61 4.89 -11.26
C PRO A 102 -5.82 5.83 -10.07
N LYS A 103 -4.89 6.75 -9.87
CA LYS A 103 -5.03 7.83 -8.88
C LYS A 103 -6.39 8.52 -8.99
N GLY A 104 -6.93 8.96 -7.86
CA GLY A 104 -8.26 9.58 -7.77
C GLY A 104 -9.43 8.59 -7.76
N THR A 105 -9.20 7.30 -8.06
CA THR A 105 -10.28 6.29 -8.05
C THR A 105 -10.64 5.89 -6.60
N PRO A 106 -11.90 6.04 -6.17
CA PRO A 106 -12.36 5.53 -4.88
C PRO A 106 -12.22 4.00 -4.81
N HIS A 107 -11.50 3.51 -3.79
CA HIS A 107 -11.29 2.09 -3.60
C HIS A 107 -11.09 1.74 -2.13
N ALA A 108 -11.42 0.50 -1.80
CA ALA A 108 -11.11 -0.16 -0.54
C ALA A 108 -10.84 -1.64 -0.80
N HIS A 109 -10.11 -2.28 0.10
CA HIS A 109 -9.95 -3.73 0.07
C HIS A 109 -10.01 -4.33 1.46
N ALA A 110 -10.38 -5.60 1.51
CA ALA A 110 -10.54 -6.35 2.75
C ALA A 110 -10.31 -7.84 2.53
N ASN A 111 -9.82 -8.49 3.57
CA ASN A 111 -9.87 -9.93 3.69
C ASN A 111 -11.14 -10.32 4.47
N LEU A 112 -12.21 -10.64 3.76
CA LEU A 112 -13.47 -11.10 4.32
C LEU A 112 -13.55 -12.63 4.44
N THR A 113 -12.43 -13.33 4.28
CA THR A 113 -12.36 -14.79 4.42
C THR A 113 -11.79 -15.19 5.77
N ASN A 114 -11.79 -16.49 6.07
CA ASN A 114 -11.17 -17.07 7.26
C ASN A 114 -9.71 -17.54 7.02
N LYS A 115 -9.14 -17.25 5.83
CA LYS A 115 -7.76 -17.59 5.46
C LYS A 115 -6.97 -16.32 5.20
N PRO A 116 -5.64 -16.34 5.36
CA PRO A 116 -4.80 -15.21 4.99
C PRO A 116 -4.90 -14.87 3.48
N VAL A 117 -4.71 -13.60 3.16
CA VAL A 117 -4.54 -13.12 1.78
C VAL A 117 -3.16 -12.52 1.64
N ARG A 118 -2.49 -12.81 0.54
CA ARG A 118 -1.17 -12.28 0.24
C ARG A 118 -1.20 -11.53 -1.08
N LEU A 119 -0.74 -10.29 -1.03
CA LEU A 119 -0.79 -9.36 -2.14
C LEU A 119 0.61 -8.86 -2.46
N PHE A 120 0.86 -8.57 -3.74
CA PHE A 120 1.98 -7.77 -4.18
C PHE A 120 1.45 -6.44 -4.74
N LEU A 121 1.88 -5.33 -4.18
CA LEU A 121 1.44 -4.00 -4.58
C LEU A 121 2.61 -3.23 -5.19
N THR A 122 2.32 -2.54 -6.29
CA THR A 122 3.22 -1.56 -6.91
C THR A 122 2.56 -0.19 -6.89
N PHE A 123 3.30 0.80 -6.47
CA PHE A 123 2.90 2.21 -6.40
C PHE A 123 3.68 3.02 -7.43
N THR A 124 2.99 3.83 -8.22
CA THR A 124 3.58 4.69 -9.26
C THR A 124 3.00 6.11 -9.16
N PRO A 125 3.86 7.15 -9.00
CA PRO A 125 5.29 7.08 -8.67
C PRO A 125 5.54 6.42 -7.30
N GLY A 126 6.81 6.09 -7.03
CA GLY A 126 7.26 5.60 -5.72
C GLY A 126 7.07 6.63 -4.62
N GLY A 127 7.10 6.17 -3.35
CA GLY A 127 6.98 7.02 -2.16
C GLY A 127 5.81 6.66 -1.25
N TYR A 128 4.78 5.98 -1.78
CA TYR A 128 3.62 5.59 -0.98
C TYR A 128 3.96 4.50 0.07
N GLU A 129 5.03 3.74 -0.10
CA GLU A 129 5.53 2.81 0.90
C GLU A 129 5.85 3.49 2.24
N GLN A 130 6.21 4.77 2.21
CA GLN A 130 6.48 5.56 3.42
C GLN A 130 5.22 5.79 4.27
N PHE A 131 4.03 5.79 3.66
CA PHE A 131 2.77 5.80 4.40
C PHE A 131 2.69 4.63 5.38
N TYR A 132 3.08 3.43 4.96
CA TYR A 132 3.07 2.25 5.84
C TYR A 132 4.12 2.36 6.94
N VAL A 133 5.31 2.91 6.64
CA VAL A 133 6.36 3.15 7.64
C VAL A 133 5.87 4.11 8.72
N GLU A 134 5.34 5.26 8.32
CA GLU A 134 4.86 6.28 9.24
C GLU A 134 3.63 5.81 10.02
N ARG A 135 2.72 5.07 9.39
CA ARG A 135 1.59 4.43 10.05
C ARG A 135 2.04 3.44 11.14
N ALA A 136 3.00 2.57 10.82
CA ALA A 136 3.55 1.62 11.79
C ALA A 136 4.25 2.34 12.96
N ASN A 137 4.92 3.46 12.71
CA ASN A 137 5.52 4.27 13.77
C ASN A 137 4.45 4.97 14.64
N ALA A 138 3.39 5.50 14.03
CA ALA A 138 2.29 6.11 14.78
C ALA A 138 1.61 5.12 15.73
N THR A 139 1.47 3.84 15.37
CA THR A 139 0.91 2.81 16.27
C THR A 139 1.81 2.48 17.46
N LYS A 140 3.10 2.81 17.41
CA LYS A 140 4.03 2.64 18.56
C LYS A 140 3.89 3.77 19.58
N THR A 141 3.48 4.95 19.15
CA THR A 141 3.39 6.15 19.98
C THR A 141 1.97 6.52 20.39
N THR A 142 0.98 6.08 19.62
CA THR A 142 -0.44 6.34 19.88
C THR A 142 -1.25 5.05 19.78
N LYS A 143 -2.16 4.83 20.74
CA LYS A 143 -3.00 3.63 20.77
C LYS A 143 -4.13 3.74 19.74
N PRO A 144 -4.32 2.74 18.83
CA PRO A 144 -5.47 2.69 17.94
C PRO A 144 -6.80 2.85 18.70
N GLY A 145 -7.76 3.58 18.11
CA GLY A 145 -9.05 3.88 18.72
C GLY A 145 -9.06 5.11 19.64
N THR A 146 -7.93 5.77 19.88
CA THR A 146 -7.86 7.02 20.64
C THR A 146 -7.97 8.25 19.74
N PRO A 147 -8.42 9.44 20.27
CA PRO A 147 -8.42 10.69 19.51
C PRO A 147 -7.04 11.08 18.97
N ALA A 148 -5.96 10.84 19.73
CA ALA A 148 -4.60 11.11 19.30
C ALA A 148 -4.20 10.26 18.08
N TYR A 149 -4.58 8.99 18.06
CA TYR A 149 -4.37 8.13 16.89
C TYR A 149 -5.17 8.60 15.67
N ALA A 150 -6.44 8.97 15.86
CA ALA A 150 -7.28 9.50 14.78
C ALA A 150 -6.68 10.77 14.17
N GLN A 151 -6.20 11.70 14.99
CA GLN A 151 -5.51 12.91 14.53
C GLN A 151 -4.22 12.59 13.76
N ALA A 152 -3.39 11.67 14.27
CA ALA A 152 -2.17 11.23 13.59
C ALA A 152 -2.48 10.62 12.22
N MET A 153 -3.53 9.78 12.13
CA MET A 153 -3.95 9.17 10.86
C MET A 153 -4.52 10.21 9.89
N GLN A 154 -5.25 11.21 10.37
CA GLN A 154 -5.75 12.31 9.54
C GLN A 154 -4.60 13.12 8.93
N ALA A 155 -3.60 13.49 9.73
CA ALA A 155 -2.41 14.18 9.24
C ALA A 155 -1.64 13.33 8.23
N LEU A 156 -1.52 12.04 8.50
CA LEU A 156 -0.82 11.10 7.63
C LEU A 156 -1.54 10.94 6.29
N THR A 157 -2.84 10.74 6.28
CA THR A 157 -3.62 10.62 5.04
C THR A 157 -3.53 11.88 4.20
N ALA A 158 -3.63 13.06 4.81
CA ALA A 158 -3.47 14.34 4.11
C ALA A 158 -2.07 14.48 3.47
N LYS A 159 -1.00 14.08 4.20
CA LYS A 159 0.38 14.10 3.71
C LYS A 159 0.55 13.27 2.43
N TYR A 160 -0.11 12.12 2.35
CA TYR A 160 0.00 11.20 1.20
C TYR A 160 -1.09 11.40 0.13
N GLY A 161 -1.90 12.47 0.23
CA GLY A 161 -2.95 12.76 -0.75
C GLY A 161 -4.12 11.79 -0.71
N ILE A 162 -4.36 11.17 0.44
CA ILE A 162 -5.46 10.25 0.67
C ILE A 162 -6.68 11.01 1.18
N THR A 163 -7.82 10.82 0.54
CA THR A 163 -9.12 11.30 1.01
C THR A 163 -9.96 10.11 1.45
N ASN A 164 -10.30 10.03 2.74
CA ASN A 164 -11.21 9.01 3.26
C ASN A 164 -12.66 9.39 2.92
N ILE A 165 -13.43 8.43 2.38
CA ILE A 165 -14.82 8.59 1.92
C ILE A 165 -15.76 7.83 2.87
N ASP A 166 -15.42 6.58 3.22
CA ASP A 166 -16.18 5.74 4.15
C ASP A 166 -15.20 4.96 5.03
N LEU A 167 -15.36 5.07 6.34
CA LEU A 167 -14.47 4.42 7.31
C LEU A 167 -14.75 2.93 7.51
N SER A 168 -15.91 2.44 7.05
CA SER A 168 -16.36 1.06 7.26
C SER A 168 -17.06 0.48 6.02
N PRO A 169 -16.40 0.49 4.85
CA PRO A 169 -17.05 0.20 3.56
C PRO A 169 -17.59 -1.23 3.43
N PHE A 170 -17.17 -2.15 4.29
CA PHE A 170 -17.56 -3.56 4.28
C PHE A 170 -18.42 -3.97 5.50
N LYS A 171 -18.88 -3.03 6.32
CA LYS A 171 -19.60 -3.30 7.58
C LYS A 171 -20.78 -4.27 7.41
N ASN A 172 -21.53 -4.13 6.32
CA ASN A 172 -22.70 -4.99 6.07
C ASN A 172 -22.33 -6.38 5.54
N LEU A 173 -21.15 -6.52 4.93
CA LEU A 173 -20.63 -7.79 4.40
C LEU A 173 -19.95 -8.63 5.49
N GLN A 174 -19.29 -8.00 6.45
CA GLN A 174 -18.63 -8.67 7.57
C GLN A 174 -19.60 -9.40 8.51
N ARG A 175 -20.86 -8.96 8.60
CA ARG A 175 -21.90 -9.62 9.42
C ARG A 175 -22.24 -11.03 8.95
N ASN A 176 -21.96 -11.38 7.70
CA ASN A 176 -22.23 -12.69 7.12
C ASN A 176 -21.08 -13.70 7.34
N ILE A 177 -19.97 -13.25 7.94
CA ILE A 177 -18.80 -14.07 8.28
C ILE A 177 -18.80 -14.35 9.80
N ALA A 178 -19.97 -14.61 10.38
CA ALA A 178 -20.05 -15.08 11.78
C ALA A 178 -19.18 -16.34 11.92
N PRO A 179 -18.37 -16.47 12.99
CA PRO A 179 -17.57 -17.67 13.19
C PRO A 179 -18.53 -18.87 13.24
N SER A 180 -18.25 -19.88 12.42
CA SER A 180 -18.93 -21.17 12.52
C SER A 180 -18.80 -21.64 13.96
N PRO A 181 -19.92 -22.05 14.63
CA PRO A 181 -19.84 -22.54 16.00
C PRO A 181 -18.84 -23.67 16.06
N ALA A 182 -17.88 -23.58 17.01
CA ALA A 182 -16.92 -24.63 17.25
C ALA A 182 -17.66 -25.96 17.40
N ARG A 183 -17.35 -26.92 16.54
CA ARG A 183 -17.83 -28.30 16.70
C ARG A 183 -17.29 -28.79 18.06
N LYS A 184 -18.19 -29.07 18.98
CA LYS A 184 -17.89 -29.80 20.21
C LYS A 184 -17.46 -31.22 19.88
#